data_35439d669e89892cb91daa4f450c267b
#
_entry.id   35439d669e89892cb91daa4f450c267b
#
_cell.length_a   1.000
_cell.length_b   1.000
_cell.length_c   1.000
_cell.angle_alpha   90.00
_cell.angle_beta   90.00
_cell.angle_gamma   90.00
#
_symmetry.space_group_name_H-M   'P 1'
#
loop_
_entity.id
_entity.type
_entity.pdbx_description
1 polymer ?
#
loop_
_entity_poly.entity_id
_entity_poly.type
_entity_poly.pdbx_seq_one_letter_code
_entity_poly.pdbx_strand_id
1 'polypeptide(L)'
;HAGNRDAQESRGLGDVYKRQVIGRAGIGVDNVDIEAATANGTIVMNTPYGNSITTAEHTIALMMSLARNIPNANTSTHLGKWEKSKYTGTELYSKILGMIGCGNIGSIVADRARGLKMHIKVYDPYLTEERAREIAVEKVDLDELLQISDFITLHVPLTKTTKEIINSSSIKKMKEGVKIINYARGGLVNEKDLAKALKSGKVSGAAFDVFSEEPAKNNILFGLEKMVVTPHLGASTEEAQENVAIQVAEQMSNYLSNGAITNALNIPSISAEDAPKLKPYIKLCEQIGKLAGQITETSIKNIKIEFGGQVALLNTKPLISVLVAGLLSHSMEAVNVVNAPVIAKNRNMNITSSIREKAGDYITDISLTVETERRTRNVIGTLYGNQPRIVEVMNTRIEAELGPNMLFITNEDKPGFIGSLGSILADAKINIATFHLGRTKVGGDAIALIEIDEAVSTELIKTLNNIPQVKSVKPLNFAKNII
;
A
#
# COMPACT_ATOMS: atom_id res chain seq x y z
N HIS A 1 1.70 -23.22 6.37
CA HIS A 1 1.81 -24.48 5.58
C HIS A 1 0.56 -24.78 4.74
N ALA A 2 -0.65 -24.30 5.09
CA ALA A 2 -1.86 -24.48 4.27
C ALA A 2 -1.79 -23.71 2.94
N GLY A 3 -1.19 -22.51 2.92
CA GLY A 3 -1.08 -21.68 1.71
C GLY A 3 -0.21 -22.26 0.59
N ASN A 4 0.70 -23.20 0.90
CA ASN A 4 1.57 -23.83 -0.12
C ASN A 4 0.91 -25.01 -0.84
N ARG A 5 -0.09 -25.66 -0.29
CA ARG A 5 -0.82 -26.76 -0.96
C ARG A 5 -1.76 -26.23 -2.03
N ASP A 6 -2.51 -25.17 -1.73
CA ASP A 6 -3.43 -24.55 -2.71
C ASP A 6 -2.70 -23.93 -3.90
N ALA A 7 -1.45 -23.47 -3.71
CA ALA A 7 -0.62 -22.94 -4.80
C ALA A 7 -0.13 -24.04 -5.76
N GLN A 8 -0.07 -25.30 -5.31
CA GLN A 8 0.36 -26.43 -6.14
C GLN A 8 -0.82 -27.12 -6.86
N GLU A 9 -2.00 -27.13 -6.27
CA GLU A 9 -3.20 -27.73 -6.86
C GLU A 9 -3.86 -26.82 -7.92
N SER A 10 -3.70 -25.50 -7.84
CA SER A 10 -4.25 -24.54 -8.81
C SER A 10 -3.49 -24.46 -10.15
N ARG A 11 -2.38 -25.16 -10.32
CA ARG A 11 -1.62 -25.18 -11.59
C ARG A 11 -2.33 -25.89 -12.75
N GLY A 12 -3.45 -26.55 -12.49
CA GLY A 12 -4.23 -27.29 -13.50
C GLY A 12 -5.50 -26.64 -14.00
N LEU A 13 -5.95 -25.53 -13.40
CA LEU A 13 -7.19 -24.84 -13.77
C LEU A 13 -6.87 -23.40 -14.11
N GLY A 14 -6.93 -23.05 -15.39
CA GLY A 14 -6.56 -21.80 -16.02
C GLY A 14 -7.28 -20.54 -15.57
N ASP A 15 -7.29 -20.23 -14.28
CA ASP A 15 -7.88 -19.03 -13.71
C ASP A 15 -6.92 -18.27 -12.80
N VAL A 16 -5.91 -17.66 -13.40
CA VAL A 16 -5.01 -16.69 -12.73
C VAL A 16 -5.78 -15.45 -12.24
N TYR A 17 -6.98 -15.22 -12.72
CA TYR A 17 -7.85 -14.07 -12.42
C TYR A 17 -8.56 -14.12 -11.05
N LYS A 18 -8.39 -15.16 -10.25
CA LYS A 18 -9.18 -15.34 -9.01
C LYS A 18 -8.47 -14.95 -7.73
N ARG A 19 -7.19 -14.67 -7.75
CA ARG A 19 -6.47 -14.32 -6.52
C ARG A 19 -6.49 -12.81 -6.29
N GLN A 20 -7.48 -12.34 -5.55
CA GLN A 20 -7.70 -10.91 -5.30
C GLN A 20 -6.83 -10.36 -4.16
N VAL A 21 -6.55 -11.19 -3.16
CA VAL A 21 -5.84 -10.76 -1.94
C VAL A 21 -4.95 -11.85 -1.38
N ILE A 22 -3.80 -11.45 -0.85
CA ILE A 22 -2.89 -12.25 -0.04
C ILE A 22 -2.88 -11.63 1.36
N GLY A 23 -3.24 -12.42 2.38
CA GLY A 23 -3.13 -12.05 3.78
C GLY A 23 -1.92 -12.75 4.42
N ARG A 24 -0.99 -11.96 4.97
CA ARG A 24 0.14 -12.48 5.75
C ARG A 24 -0.12 -12.29 7.23
N ALA A 25 -0.31 -13.42 7.95
CA ALA A 25 -0.42 -13.42 9.40
C ALA A 25 0.95 -13.10 10.03
N GLY A 26 1.19 -11.86 10.39
CA GLY A 26 2.43 -11.33 10.94
C GLY A 26 2.87 -10.02 10.31
N ILE A 27 3.89 -9.37 10.88
CA ILE A 27 4.40 -8.07 10.44
C ILE A 27 5.27 -8.21 9.18
N GLY A 28 6.21 -9.18 9.19
CA GLY A 28 7.17 -9.37 8.11
C GLY A 28 6.52 -9.98 6.87
N VAL A 29 6.90 -9.49 5.71
CA VAL A 29 6.39 -9.93 4.39
C VAL A 29 7.53 -10.41 3.49
N ASP A 30 8.65 -10.77 4.06
CA ASP A 30 9.86 -11.18 3.34
C ASP A 30 9.65 -12.42 2.44
N ASN A 31 8.60 -13.19 2.69
CA ASN A 31 8.19 -14.37 1.91
C ASN A 31 7.12 -14.08 0.86
N VAL A 32 6.76 -12.80 0.64
CA VAL A 32 5.78 -12.37 -0.38
C VAL A 32 6.47 -11.43 -1.36
N ASP A 33 6.46 -11.78 -2.63
CA ASP A 33 6.90 -10.89 -3.70
C ASP A 33 5.81 -9.84 -3.97
N ILE A 34 5.96 -8.67 -3.31
CA ILE A 34 4.99 -7.57 -3.40
C ILE A 34 4.98 -6.98 -4.82
N GLU A 35 6.11 -6.93 -5.52
CA GLU A 35 6.18 -6.39 -6.88
C GLU A 35 5.44 -7.30 -7.86
N ALA A 36 5.66 -8.61 -7.78
CA ALA A 36 4.91 -9.59 -8.57
C ALA A 36 3.42 -9.60 -8.23
N ALA A 37 3.04 -9.53 -6.95
CA ALA A 37 1.65 -9.44 -6.53
C ALA A 37 0.98 -8.17 -7.10
N THR A 38 1.68 -7.03 -7.04
CA THR A 38 1.20 -5.75 -7.58
C THR A 38 1.03 -5.82 -9.09
N ALA A 39 2.01 -6.36 -9.82
CA ALA A 39 1.93 -6.53 -11.27
C ALA A 39 0.74 -7.40 -11.69
N ASN A 40 0.41 -8.43 -10.89
CA ASN A 40 -0.74 -9.30 -11.10
C ASN A 40 -2.07 -8.73 -10.54
N GLY A 41 -2.03 -7.52 -9.96
CA GLY A 41 -3.23 -6.88 -9.41
C GLY A 41 -3.77 -7.50 -8.13
N THR A 42 -2.93 -8.19 -7.36
CA THR A 42 -3.28 -8.83 -6.09
C THR A 42 -2.92 -7.93 -4.93
N ILE A 43 -3.88 -7.66 -4.04
CA ILE A 43 -3.64 -6.89 -2.81
C ILE A 43 -2.82 -7.74 -1.82
N VAL A 44 -1.83 -7.13 -1.19
CA VAL A 44 -1.06 -7.77 -0.11
C VAL A 44 -1.34 -7.04 1.20
N MET A 45 -1.87 -7.75 2.18
CA MET A 45 -2.17 -7.27 3.53
C MET A 45 -1.31 -8.01 4.56
N ASN A 46 -0.90 -7.32 5.63
CA ASN A 46 -0.24 -7.91 6.77
C ASN A 46 -0.95 -7.56 8.09
N THR A 47 -0.43 -8.07 9.22
CA THR A 47 -0.98 -7.80 10.55
C THR A 47 0.07 -7.11 11.42
N PRO A 48 0.26 -5.78 11.27
CA PRO A 48 1.39 -5.06 11.90
C PRO A 48 1.26 -4.90 13.42
N TYR A 49 0.12 -5.22 14.00
CA TYR A 49 -0.14 -5.04 15.43
C TYR A 49 -0.30 -6.37 16.19
N GLY A 50 -0.55 -7.49 15.51
CA GLY A 50 -0.95 -8.75 16.14
C GLY A 50 0.11 -9.41 17.03
N ASN A 51 1.42 -9.15 16.78
CA ASN A 51 2.52 -9.70 17.57
C ASN A 51 3.47 -8.63 18.12
N SER A 52 3.07 -7.36 18.14
CA SER A 52 3.97 -6.26 18.58
C SER A 52 4.35 -6.37 20.05
N ILE A 53 3.40 -6.77 20.91
CA ILE A 53 3.64 -6.96 22.35
C ILE A 53 4.61 -8.12 22.57
N THR A 54 4.33 -9.28 21.97
CA THR A 54 5.17 -10.48 22.07
C THR A 54 6.61 -10.22 21.66
N THR A 55 6.80 -9.55 20.52
CA THR A 55 8.12 -9.16 20.00
C THR A 55 8.85 -8.21 20.97
N ALA A 56 8.16 -7.23 21.53
CA ALA A 56 8.74 -6.30 22.49
C ALA A 56 9.13 -7.00 23.79
N GLU A 57 8.30 -7.87 24.33
CA GLU A 57 8.58 -8.61 25.55
C GLU A 57 9.75 -9.57 25.38
N HIS A 58 9.86 -10.25 24.24
CA HIS A 58 10.99 -11.11 23.96
C HIS A 58 12.30 -10.31 23.80
N THR A 59 12.25 -9.10 23.22
CA THR A 59 13.40 -8.18 23.18
C THR A 59 13.91 -7.87 24.60
N ILE A 60 13.00 -7.56 25.52
CA ILE A 60 13.35 -7.32 26.94
C ILE A 60 13.90 -8.59 27.60
N ALA A 61 13.28 -9.75 27.34
CA ALA A 61 13.73 -11.04 27.87
C ALA A 61 15.17 -11.38 27.41
N LEU A 62 15.48 -11.17 26.12
CA LEU A 62 16.84 -11.36 25.58
C LEU A 62 17.84 -10.34 26.19
N MET A 63 17.44 -9.08 26.34
CA MET A 63 18.26 -8.05 26.97
C MET A 63 18.59 -8.42 28.43
N MET A 64 17.61 -8.88 29.19
CA MET A 64 17.77 -9.36 30.57
C MET A 64 18.65 -10.60 30.64
N SER A 65 18.41 -11.58 29.77
CA SER A 65 19.21 -12.82 29.67
C SER A 65 20.67 -12.52 29.35
N LEU A 66 20.92 -11.58 28.45
CA LEU A 66 22.26 -11.12 28.10
C LEU A 66 22.93 -10.38 29.28
N ALA A 67 22.22 -9.44 29.92
CA ALA A 67 22.74 -8.65 31.04
C ALA A 67 23.15 -9.53 32.25
N ARG A 68 22.46 -10.64 32.45
CA ARG A 68 22.63 -11.53 33.62
C ARG A 68 23.28 -12.87 33.28
N ASN A 69 23.77 -13.09 32.06
CA ASN A 69 24.40 -14.34 31.60
C ASN A 69 23.52 -15.61 31.84
N ILE A 70 22.19 -15.47 31.78
CA ILE A 70 21.23 -16.51 32.21
C ILE A 70 21.46 -17.82 31.49
N PRO A 71 21.54 -17.91 30.13
CA PRO A 71 21.67 -19.19 29.43
C PRO A 71 22.92 -19.96 29.83
N ASN A 72 24.07 -19.29 29.93
CA ASN A 72 25.34 -19.93 30.26
C ASN A 72 25.38 -20.37 31.74
N ALA A 73 24.87 -19.53 32.65
CA ALA A 73 24.77 -19.88 34.05
C ALA A 73 23.85 -21.07 34.27
N ASN A 74 22.68 -21.11 33.59
CA ASN A 74 21.76 -22.21 33.61
C ASN A 74 22.42 -23.55 33.15
N THR A 75 23.07 -23.50 31.99
CA THR A 75 23.77 -24.67 31.44
C THR A 75 24.86 -25.16 32.39
N SER A 76 25.69 -24.27 32.94
CA SER A 76 26.73 -24.62 33.88
C SER A 76 26.18 -25.26 35.14
N THR A 77 25.10 -24.73 35.71
CA THR A 77 24.46 -25.27 36.92
C THR A 77 23.86 -26.63 36.68
N HIS A 78 23.22 -26.86 35.55
CA HIS A 78 22.70 -28.19 35.17
C HIS A 78 23.83 -29.23 35.01
N LEU A 79 25.03 -28.80 34.65
CA LEU A 79 26.21 -29.67 34.60
C LEU A 79 26.88 -29.88 36.00
N GLY A 80 26.22 -29.44 37.06
CA GLY A 80 26.74 -29.56 38.45
C GLY A 80 27.86 -28.63 38.79
N LYS A 81 28.13 -27.58 37.97
CA LYS A 81 29.18 -26.59 38.24
C LYS A 81 28.60 -25.37 38.97
N TRP A 82 29.27 -24.98 40.07
CA TRP A 82 28.86 -23.83 40.88
C TRP A 82 29.81 -22.63 40.68
N GLU A 83 29.72 -22.01 39.46
CA GLU A 83 30.69 -21.00 38.97
C GLU A 83 30.19 -19.55 39.19
N LYS A 84 29.75 -19.15 40.39
CA LYS A 84 29.10 -17.89 40.71
C LYS A 84 29.87 -16.65 40.22
N SER A 85 31.18 -16.59 40.38
CA SER A 85 32.02 -15.47 39.99
C SER A 85 32.16 -15.30 38.47
N LYS A 86 32.02 -16.37 37.71
CA LYS A 86 32.13 -16.37 36.26
C LYS A 86 30.95 -15.64 35.60
N TYR A 87 29.77 -15.68 36.22
CA TYR A 87 28.53 -15.14 35.67
C TYR A 87 28.09 -13.84 36.34
N THR A 88 29.06 -13.01 36.78
CA THR A 88 28.78 -11.64 37.25
C THR A 88 28.16 -10.84 36.12
N GLY A 89 26.94 -10.33 36.33
CA GLY A 89 26.17 -9.59 35.34
C GLY A 89 26.25 -8.07 35.45
N THR A 90 25.42 -7.41 34.69
CA THR A 90 25.26 -5.95 34.67
C THR A 90 23.83 -5.58 35.04
N GLU A 91 23.60 -4.57 35.84
CA GLU A 91 22.29 -4.00 36.09
C GLU A 91 21.83 -3.15 34.90
N LEU A 92 20.53 -3.12 34.67
CA LEU A 92 19.91 -2.24 33.66
C LEU A 92 19.59 -0.86 34.24
N TYR A 93 19.43 -0.76 35.53
CA TYR A 93 19.11 0.47 36.23
C TYR A 93 20.12 1.60 35.87
N SER A 94 19.59 2.76 35.52
CA SER A 94 20.34 3.96 35.11
C SER A 94 21.26 3.77 33.87
N LYS A 95 21.13 2.65 33.11
CA LYS A 95 21.87 2.46 31.86
C LYS A 95 21.15 3.14 30.70
N ILE A 96 21.90 3.51 29.68
CA ILE A 96 21.37 4.09 28.45
C ILE A 96 21.05 2.97 27.48
N LEU A 97 19.75 2.88 27.06
CA LEU A 97 19.29 2.06 25.96
C LEU A 97 19.21 2.92 24.71
N GLY A 98 20.12 2.70 23.77
CA GLY A 98 20.04 3.27 22.42
C GLY A 98 19.13 2.44 21.53
N MET A 99 18.12 3.05 20.98
CA MET A 99 17.15 2.37 20.11
C MET A 99 17.26 2.89 18.68
N ILE A 100 17.51 2.00 17.72
CA ILE A 100 17.49 2.31 16.30
C ILE A 100 16.12 1.91 15.76
N GLY A 101 15.25 2.92 15.56
CA GLY A 101 13.85 2.76 15.23
C GLY A 101 12.91 2.75 16.44
N CYS A 102 11.81 3.50 16.36
CA CYS A 102 10.80 3.63 17.43
C CYS A 102 9.37 3.59 16.88
N GLY A 103 9.10 2.64 15.98
CA GLY A 103 7.77 2.31 15.50
C GLY A 103 6.92 1.57 16.56
N ASN A 104 5.96 0.76 16.11
CA ASN A 104 5.04 0.05 17.00
C ASN A 104 5.75 -0.79 18.06
N ILE A 105 6.69 -1.63 17.66
CA ILE A 105 7.46 -2.49 18.59
C ILE A 105 8.40 -1.66 19.45
N GLY A 106 9.18 -0.76 18.83
CA GLY A 106 10.15 0.06 19.54
C GLY A 106 9.52 0.90 20.66
N SER A 107 8.32 1.47 20.43
CA SER A 107 7.63 2.25 21.46
C SER A 107 7.22 1.40 22.68
N ILE A 108 6.84 0.15 22.48
CA ILE A 108 6.53 -0.80 23.57
C ILE A 108 7.81 -1.19 24.31
N VAL A 109 8.92 -1.46 23.60
CA VAL A 109 10.22 -1.74 24.21
C VAL A 109 10.69 -0.56 25.05
N ALA A 110 10.56 0.68 24.53
CA ALA A 110 10.90 1.90 25.28
C ALA A 110 10.10 2.01 26.59
N ASP A 111 8.79 1.74 26.55
CA ASP A 111 7.94 1.75 27.73
C ASP A 111 8.38 0.72 28.78
N ARG A 112 8.62 -0.53 28.36
CA ARG A 112 9.10 -1.60 29.24
C ARG A 112 10.47 -1.30 29.83
N ALA A 113 11.42 -0.82 29.01
CA ALA A 113 12.78 -0.45 29.46
C ALA A 113 12.77 0.74 30.43
N ARG A 114 11.86 1.72 30.23
CA ARG A 114 11.63 2.80 31.20
C ARG A 114 11.13 2.27 32.54
N GLY A 115 10.26 1.24 32.52
CA GLY A 115 9.86 0.51 33.74
C GLY A 115 11.06 -0.07 34.51
N LEU A 116 12.10 -0.50 33.80
CA LEU A 116 13.37 -0.96 34.35
C LEU A 116 14.33 0.22 34.76
N LYS A 117 13.84 1.47 34.69
CA LYS A 117 14.59 2.70 35.02
C LYS A 117 15.82 2.91 34.12
N MET A 118 15.76 2.51 32.85
CA MET A 118 16.75 2.85 31.83
C MET A 118 16.49 4.25 31.27
N HIS A 119 17.55 4.91 30.76
CA HIS A 119 17.43 6.12 29.96
C HIS A 119 17.31 5.75 28.47
N ILE A 120 16.23 6.20 27.81
CA ILE A 120 15.94 5.79 26.44
C ILE A 120 16.35 6.88 25.46
N LYS A 121 17.32 6.56 24.59
CA LYS A 121 17.78 7.41 23.49
C LYS A 121 17.39 6.76 22.16
N VAL A 122 16.81 7.53 21.25
CA VAL A 122 16.23 7.00 20.00
C VAL A 122 16.79 7.70 18.79
N TYR A 123 17.27 6.93 17.85
CA TYR A 123 17.48 7.37 16.46
C TYR A 123 16.37 6.81 15.58
N ASP A 124 15.52 7.70 15.06
CA ASP A 124 14.49 7.37 14.08
C ASP A 124 14.21 8.61 13.22
N PRO A 125 14.50 8.57 11.89
CA PRO A 125 14.27 9.71 11.00
C PRO A 125 12.81 10.17 10.92
N TYR A 126 11.88 9.25 11.21
CA TYR A 126 10.43 9.50 11.10
C TYR A 126 9.77 9.87 12.43
N LEU A 127 10.48 9.79 13.54
CA LEU A 127 9.99 10.19 14.86
C LEU A 127 9.98 11.71 14.97
N THR A 128 8.81 12.31 15.21
CA THR A 128 8.70 13.74 15.49
C THR A 128 9.09 14.06 16.94
N GLU A 129 9.51 15.29 17.23
CA GLU A 129 9.80 15.73 18.58
C GLU A 129 8.57 15.68 19.51
N GLU A 130 7.41 15.94 18.96
CA GLU A 130 6.13 15.84 19.68
C GLU A 130 5.88 14.39 20.11
N ARG A 131 5.99 13.45 19.17
CA ARG A 131 5.80 12.03 19.44
C ARG A 131 6.84 11.47 20.40
N ALA A 132 8.10 11.90 20.31
CA ALA A 132 9.16 11.52 21.24
C ALA A 132 8.81 11.94 22.69
N ARG A 133 8.27 13.16 22.87
CA ARG A 133 7.79 13.64 24.18
C ARG A 133 6.60 12.85 24.70
N GLU A 134 5.62 12.53 23.85
CA GLU A 134 4.45 11.73 24.25
C GLU A 134 4.85 10.35 24.79
N ILE A 135 5.78 9.66 24.12
CA ILE A 135 6.26 8.34 24.54
C ILE A 135 7.43 8.39 25.53
N ALA A 136 7.80 9.59 25.99
CA ALA A 136 8.85 9.85 26.97
C ALA A 136 10.21 9.23 26.61
N VAL A 137 10.67 9.48 25.37
CA VAL A 137 12.02 9.13 24.88
C VAL A 137 12.75 10.38 24.43
N GLU A 138 14.07 10.32 24.37
CA GLU A 138 14.89 11.40 23.85
C GLU A 138 15.42 11.04 22.46
N LYS A 139 15.10 11.88 21.48
CA LYS A 139 15.56 11.73 20.11
C LYS A 139 17.00 12.25 19.99
N VAL A 140 17.86 11.48 19.33
CA VAL A 140 19.27 11.82 19.11
C VAL A 140 19.72 11.39 17.72
N ASP A 141 20.86 11.91 17.27
CA ASP A 141 21.49 11.43 16.03
C ASP A 141 22.12 10.04 16.21
N LEU A 142 22.28 9.31 15.08
CA LEU A 142 22.84 7.96 15.12
C LEU A 142 24.23 7.91 15.75
N ASP A 143 25.11 8.85 15.40
CA ASP A 143 26.48 8.89 15.93
C ASP A 143 26.51 9.15 17.43
N GLU A 144 25.66 10.04 17.91
CA GLU A 144 25.49 10.29 19.35
C GLU A 144 24.98 9.03 20.05
N LEU A 145 23.90 8.41 19.51
CA LEU A 145 23.36 7.17 20.08
C LEU A 145 24.43 6.10 20.24
N LEU A 146 25.25 5.88 19.20
CA LEU A 146 26.33 4.89 19.24
C LEU A 146 27.35 5.18 20.35
N GLN A 147 27.71 6.45 20.55
CA GLN A 147 28.74 6.85 21.52
C GLN A 147 28.29 6.74 22.98
N ILE A 148 27.00 6.98 23.24
CA ILE A 148 26.53 7.09 24.65
C ILE A 148 25.83 5.83 25.16
N SER A 149 25.44 4.87 24.30
CA SER A 149 24.64 3.73 24.70
C SER A 149 25.43 2.63 25.41
N ASP A 150 24.84 2.08 26.46
CA ASP A 150 25.32 0.89 27.15
C ASP A 150 24.74 -0.39 26.52
N PHE A 151 23.50 -0.28 26.02
CA PHE A 151 22.80 -1.28 25.25
C PHE A 151 22.26 -0.64 23.97
N ILE A 152 22.32 -1.36 22.85
CA ILE A 152 21.74 -0.93 21.57
C ILE A 152 20.78 -1.99 21.08
N THR A 153 19.54 -1.60 20.75
CA THR A 153 18.51 -2.49 20.19
C THR A 153 17.96 -1.94 18.87
N LEU A 154 17.71 -2.86 17.92
CA LEU A 154 17.27 -2.50 16.58
C LEU A 154 15.79 -2.86 16.38
N HIS A 155 15.01 -1.90 15.85
CA HIS A 155 13.59 -2.02 15.56
C HIS A 155 13.23 -1.35 14.22
N VAL A 156 14.05 -1.56 13.20
CA VAL A 156 13.90 -1.03 11.84
C VAL A 156 13.75 -2.16 10.82
N PRO A 157 13.07 -1.93 9.69
CA PRO A 157 13.05 -2.87 8.58
C PRO A 157 14.43 -2.94 7.90
N LEU A 158 14.71 -4.04 7.20
CA LEU A 158 15.87 -4.15 6.32
C LEU A 158 15.59 -3.40 5.00
N THR A 159 16.34 -2.34 4.75
CA THR A 159 16.28 -1.50 3.56
C THR A 159 17.68 -1.24 3.03
N LYS A 160 17.80 -0.55 1.89
CA LYS A 160 19.11 -0.12 1.38
C LYS A 160 19.87 0.78 2.36
N THR A 161 19.16 1.56 3.17
CA THR A 161 19.76 2.51 4.13
C THR A 161 20.03 1.91 5.50
N THR A 162 19.32 0.85 5.88
CA THR A 162 19.48 0.18 7.18
C THR A 162 20.32 -1.10 7.11
N LYS A 163 20.58 -1.61 5.89
CA LYS A 163 21.45 -2.76 5.69
C LYS A 163 22.83 -2.50 6.31
N GLU A 164 23.26 -3.42 7.19
CA GLU A 164 24.52 -3.33 7.93
C GLU A 164 24.74 -1.97 8.63
N ILE A 165 23.66 -1.38 9.14
CA ILE A 165 23.74 -0.13 9.92
C ILE A 165 24.69 -0.31 11.13
N ILE A 166 24.78 -1.53 11.66
CA ILE A 166 25.82 -1.94 12.61
C ILE A 166 26.90 -2.73 11.87
N ASN A 167 28.07 -2.13 11.72
CA ASN A 167 29.24 -2.67 11.03
C ASN A 167 30.52 -2.25 11.75
N SER A 168 31.69 -2.56 11.22
CA SER A 168 32.98 -2.23 11.86
C SER A 168 33.15 -0.73 12.14
N SER A 169 32.64 0.15 11.28
CA SER A 169 32.73 1.60 11.45
C SER A 169 31.85 2.09 12.60
N SER A 170 30.59 1.66 12.64
CA SER A 170 29.65 2.01 13.71
C SER A 170 30.08 1.41 15.05
N ILE A 171 30.57 0.16 15.08
CA ILE A 171 31.06 -0.50 16.28
C ILE A 171 32.28 0.27 16.90
N LYS A 172 33.18 0.80 16.09
CA LYS A 172 34.30 1.62 16.57
C LYS A 172 33.85 2.86 17.35
N LYS A 173 32.72 3.46 16.99
CA LYS A 173 32.14 4.63 17.64
C LYS A 173 31.46 4.31 18.98
N MET A 174 31.09 3.06 19.22
CA MET A 174 30.36 2.64 20.40
C MET A 174 31.24 2.68 21.66
N LYS A 175 30.59 2.66 22.84
CA LYS A 175 31.29 2.45 24.13
C LYS A 175 32.01 1.11 24.15
N GLU A 176 33.12 1.06 24.93
CA GLU A 176 33.71 -0.22 25.28
C GLU A 176 32.74 -1.04 26.14
N GLY A 177 32.58 -2.31 25.81
CA GLY A 177 31.68 -3.19 26.54
C GLY A 177 30.20 -3.00 26.25
N VAL A 178 29.84 -2.30 25.18
CA VAL A 178 28.43 -2.19 24.73
C VAL A 178 27.81 -3.55 24.50
N LYS A 179 26.49 -3.66 24.68
CA LYS A 179 25.70 -4.85 24.35
C LYS A 179 24.73 -4.57 23.20
N ILE A 180 24.61 -5.49 22.25
CA ILE A 180 23.82 -5.32 21.04
C ILE A 180 22.70 -6.36 20.99
N ILE A 181 21.47 -5.89 20.75
CA ILE A 181 20.26 -6.73 20.62
C ILE A 181 19.68 -6.55 19.20
N ASN A 182 19.58 -7.63 18.45
CA ASN A 182 18.91 -7.62 17.15
C ASN A 182 17.72 -8.58 17.15
N TYR A 183 16.55 -7.96 17.20
CA TYR A 183 15.27 -8.63 17.19
C TYR A 183 14.38 -8.17 16.02
N ALA A 184 14.95 -7.44 15.07
CA ALA A 184 14.20 -6.86 13.95
C ALA A 184 14.37 -7.69 12.68
N ARG A 185 15.55 -7.65 12.05
CA ARG A 185 15.83 -8.39 10.82
C ARG A 185 17.30 -8.81 10.76
N GLY A 186 17.55 -9.98 10.17
CA GLY A 186 18.88 -10.34 9.70
C GLY A 186 19.42 -9.33 8.69
N GLY A 187 20.73 -9.17 8.62
CA GLY A 187 21.36 -8.21 7.70
C GLY A 187 21.39 -6.74 8.17
N LEU A 188 20.78 -6.39 9.30
CA LEU A 188 20.95 -5.07 9.94
C LEU A 188 22.31 -4.94 10.62
N VAL A 189 22.86 -6.04 11.07
CA VAL A 189 24.20 -6.13 11.70
C VAL A 189 25.10 -6.94 10.80
N ASN A 190 26.31 -6.45 10.52
CA ASN A 190 27.32 -7.28 9.87
C ASN A 190 27.84 -8.31 10.86
N GLU A 191 27.45 -9.58 10.67
CA GLU A 191 27.73 -10.68 11.60
C GLU A 191 29.23 -10.97 11.74
N LYS A 192 30.01 -10.79 10.67
CA LYS A 192 31.48 -10.97 10.69
C LYS A 192 32.17 -9.91 11.54
N ASP A 193 31.74 -8.66 11.43
CA ASP A 193 32.29 -7.56 12.21
C ASP A 193 31.90 -7.65 13.67
N LEU A 194 30.65 -8.07 13.94
CA LEU A 194 30.19 -8.34 15.31
C LEU A 194 30.98 -9.48 15.95
N ALA A 195 31.22 -10.59 15.22
CA ALA A 195 32.01 -11.70 15.75
C ALA A 195 33.45 -11.27 16.13
N LYS A 196 34.08 -10.41 15.33
CA LYS A 196 35.40 -9.81 15.66
C LYS A 196 35.31 -8.94 16.91
N ALA A 197 34.29 -8.08 17.02
CA ALA A 197 34.08 -7.18 18.14
C ALA A 197 33.80 -7.92 19.48
N LEU A 198 33.07 -9.03 19.42
CA LEU A 198 32.84 -9.92 20.56
C LEU A 198 34.15 -10.58 21.04
N LYS A 199 34.98 -11.06 20.09
CA LYS A 199 36.28 -11.68 20.40
C LYS A 199 37.26 -10.68 20.99
N SER A 200 37.28 -9.43 20.51
CA SER A 200 38.15 -8.38 21.04
C SER A 200 37.68 -7.79 22.37
N GLY A 201 36.40 -8.00 22.73
CA GLY A 201 35.82 -7.41 23.95
C GLY A 201 35.22 -6.01 23.74
N LYS A 202 35.34 -5.41 22.55
CA LYS A 202 34.69 -4.14 22.20
C LYS A 202 33.17 -4.20 22.41
N VAL A 203 32.57 -5.29 22.01
CA VAL A 203 31.18 -5.66 22.32
C VAL A 203 31.24 -6.72 23.41
N SER A 204 30.67 -6.46 24.58
CA SER A 204 30.71 -7.36 25.74
C SER A 204 29.69 -8.49 25.64
N GLY A 205 28.75 -8.42 24.72
CA GLY A 205 27.78 -9.48 24.43
C GLY A 205 26.73 -9.04 23.41
N ALA A 206 26.09 -9.99 22.79
CA ALA A 206 24.99 -9.72 21.88
C ALA A 206 23.86 -10.76 22.02
N ALA A 207 22.64 -10.33 21.71
CA ALA A 207 21.46 -11.19 21.73
C ALA A 207 20.68 -11.08 20.42
N PHE A 208 20.50 -12.21 19.72
CA PHE A 208 19.93 -12.23 18.37
C PHE A 208 18.83 -13.29 18.28
N ASP A 209 17.73 -12.88 17.66
CA ASP A 209 16.63 -13.77 17.29
C ASP A 209 16.54 -13.97 15.76
N VAL A 210 17.27 -13.13 15.01
CA VAL A 210 17.19 -13.06 13.53
C VAL A 210 18.60 -13.06 12.94
N PHE A 211 18.73 -13.68 11.75
CA PHE A 211 20.01 -13.91 11.09
C PHE A 211 19.95 -13.53 9.61
N SER A 212 21.10 -13.28 8.99
CA SER A 212 21.21 -12.95 7.58
C SER A 212 20.71 -14.06 6.64
N GLU A 213 20.78 -15.30 7.10
CA GLU A 213 20.20 -16.48 6.44
C GLU A 213 19.33 -17.25 7.43
N GLU A 214 18.07 -17.50 7.09
CA GLU A 214 17.12 -18.24 7.90
C GLU A 214 16.43 -19.35 7.07
N PRO A 215 16.34 -20.59 7.60
CA PRO A 215 16.83 -21.09 8.90
C PRO A 215 18.34 -21.10 9.02
N ALA A 216 18.86 -20.45 10.06
CA ALA A 216 20.30 -20.40 10.32
C ALA A 216 20.79 -21.76 10.88
N LYS A 217 21.67 -22.45 10.13
CA LYS A 217 22.25 -23.74 10.54
C LYS A 217 23.72 -23.63 10.94
N ASN A 218 24.50 -22.83 10.23
CA ASN A 218 25.93 -22.65 10.41
C ASN A 218 26.27 -21.16 10.42
N ASN A 219 25.94 -20.45 11.51
CA ASN A 219 26.21 -19.02 11.60
C ASN A 219 27.49 -18.77 12.39
N ILE A 220 28.29 -17.79 11.95
CA ILE A 220 29.57 -17.39 12.56
C ILE A 220 29.44 -16.92 14.02
N LEU A 221 28.24 -16.52 14.44
CA LEU A 221 27.93 -16.08 15.81
C LEU A 221 27.61 -17.26 16.74
N PHE A 222 27.34 -18.45 16.22
CA PHE A 222 26.99 -19.59 17.05
C PHE A 222 28.21 -20.13 17.80
N GLY A 223 27.97 -20.57 19.03
CA GLY A 223 29.05 -21.06 19.90
C GLY A 223 29.94 -20.00 20.53
N LEU A 224 29.72 -18.69 20.23
CA LEU A 224 30.42 -17.62 20.93
C LEU A 224 29.87 -17.46 22.35
N GLU A 225 30.72 -17.50 23.37
CA GLU A 225 30.31 -17.47 24.78
C GLU A 225 29.45 -16.28 25.18
N LYS A 226 29.62 -15.14 24.50
CA LYS A 226 28.93 -13.88 24.80
C LYS A 226 27.67 -13.65 23.91
N MET A 227 27.19 -14.71 23.26
CA MET A 227 25.98 -14.68 22.44
C MET A 227 24.81 -15.36 23.13
N VAL A 228 23.64 -14.70 23.08
CA VAL A 228 22.34 -15.30 23.34
C VAL A 228 21.60 -15.37 22.02
N VAL A 229 21.15 -16.56 21.61
CA VAL A 229 20.51 -16.78 20.30
C VAL A 229 19.21 -17.54 20.47
N THR A 230 18.21 -17.15 19.68
CA THR A 230 16.89 -17.81 19.58
C THR A 230 16.51 -17.98 18.12
N PRO A 231 15.70 -18.99 17.75
CA PRO A 231 15.40 -19.33 16.35
C PRO A 231 14.17 -18.57 15.84
N HIS A 232 14.23 -17.24 15.79
CA HIS A 232 13.19 -16.33 15.29
C HIS A 232 11.82 -16.56 16.00
N LEU A 233 11.81 -16.36 17.31
CA LEU A 233 10.64 -16.57 18.18
C LEU A 233 9.72 -15.35 18.33
N GLY A 234 9.92 -14.31 17.53
CA GLY A 234 9.24 -13.02 17.63
C GLY A 234 7.73 -13.02 17.72
N ALA A 235 7.09 -14.00 17.13
CA ALA A 235 5.64 -14.18 17.16
C ALA A 235 5.24 -15.56 17.70
N SER A 236 6.14 -16.24 18.43
CA SER A 236 5.94 -17.64 18.83
C SER A 236 5.33 -17.74 20.23
N THR A 237 4.20 -17.06 20.45
CA THR A 237 3.30 -17.28 21.59
C THR A 237 1.92 -17.66 21.09
N GLU A 238 1.14 -18.35 21.92
CA GLU A 238 -0.22 -18.75 21.58
C GLU A 238 -1.09 -17.52 21.26
N GLU A 239 -1.01 -16.48 22.08
CA GLU A 239 -1.76 -15.23 21.90
C GLU A 239 -1.38 -14.51 20.60
N ALA A 240 -0.07 -14.44 20.27
CA ALA A 240 0.35 -13.79 19.04
C ALA A 240 -0.13 -14.56 17.80
N GLN A 241 -0.05 -15.89 17.81
CA GLN A 241 -0.51 -16.73 16.69
C GLN A 241 -2.01 -16.62 16.49
N GLU A 242 -2.80 -16.63 17.56
CA GLU A 242 -4.25 -16.43 17.51
C GLU A 242 -4.59 -15.01 17.01
N ASN A 243 -4.00 -13.99 17.59
CA ASN A 243 -4.26 -12.58 17.22
C ASN A 243 -3.94 -12.29 15.74
N VAL A 244 -2.81 -12.75 15.21
CA VAL A 244 -2.48 -12.51 13.80
C VAL A 244 -3.40 -13.30 12.86
N ALA A 245 -3.85 -14.50 13.25
CA ALA A 245 -4.77 -15.31 12.46
C ALA A 245 -6.17 -14.66 12.41
N ILE A 246 -6.70 -14.22 13.54
CA ILE A 246 -7.98 -13.51 13.62
C ILE A 246 -7.89 -12.21 12.81
N GLN A 247 -6.87 -11.40 13.04
CA GLN A 247 -6.72 -10.10 12.38
C GLN A 247 -6.64 -10.23 10.86
N VAL A 248 -5.87 -11.18 10.33
CA VAL A 248 -5.78 -11.38 8.87
C VAL A 248 -7.09 -11.88 8.28
N ALA A 249 -7.80 -12.77 8.98
CA ALA A 249 -9.09 -13.28 8.54
C ALA A 249 -10.15 -12.15 8.49
N GLU A 250 -10.20 -11.31 9.51
CA GLU A 250 -11.10 -10.14 9.56
C GLU A 250 -10.80 -9.14 8.44
N GLN A 251 -9.53 -8.81 8.21
CA GLN A 251 -9.12 -7.89 7.14
C GLN A 251 -9.52 -8.42 5.77
N MET A 252 -9.25 -9.69 5.48
CA MET A 252 -9.61 -10.32 4.20
C MET A 252 -11.13 -10.42 4.05
N SER A 253 -11.86 -10.78 5.10
CA SER A 253 -13.33 -10.83 5.10
C SER A 253 -13.93 -9.45 4.83
N ASN A 254 -13.44 -8.41 5.50
CA ASN A 254 -13.89 -7.03 5.30
C ASN A 254 -13.64 -6.55 3.86
N TYR A 255 -12.48 -6.89 3.28
CA TYR A 255 -12.22 -6.58 1.89
C TYR A 255 -13.20 -7.26 0.94
N LEU A 256 -13.41 -8.57 1.10
CA LEU A 256 -14.27 -9.35 0.21
C LEU A 256 -15.76 -9.02 0.36
N SER A 257 -16.22 -8.59 1.55
CA SER A 257 -17.62 -8.31 1.81
C SER A 257 -18.02 -6.86 1.55
N ASN A 258 -17.18 -5.89 1.89
CA ASN A 258 -17.53 -4.47 1.84
C ASN A 258 -16.48 -3.57 1.16
N GLY A 259 -15.36 -4.14 0.68
CA GLY A 259 -14.29 -3.40 0.00
C GLY A 259 -13.37 -2.61 0.93
N ALA A 260 -13.44 -2.82 2.25
CA ALA A 260 -12.51 -2.18 3.18
C ALA A 260 -11.10 -2.76 3.02
N ILE A 261 -10.10 -1.88 2.92
CA ILE A 261 -8.70 -2.25 2.72
C ILE A 261 -7.89 -1.72 3.90
N THR A 262 -7.45 -2.62 4.79
CA THR A 262 -6.65 -2.25 5.96
C THR A 262 -5.29 -2.93 5.93
N ASN A 263 -4.26 -2.19 6.35
CA ASN A 263 -2.88 -2.68 6.41
C ASN A 263 -2.38 -3.28 5.08
N ALA A 264 -2.86 -2.76 3.94
CA ALA A 264 -2.35 -3.14 2.64
C ALA A 264 -1.01 -2.46 2.35
N LEU A 265 -0.12 -3.19 1.67
CA LEU A 265 1.25 -2.76 1.39
C LEU A 265 1.42 -2.17 -0.01
N ASN A 266 0.51 -2.49 -0.91
CA ASN A 266 0.59 -2.13 -2.33
C ASN A 266 -0.63 -1.37 -2.87
N ILE A 267 -1.54 -0.96 -2.00
CA ILE A 267 -2.68 -0.09 -2.34
C ILE A 267 -3.01 0.81 -1.13
N PRO A 268 -3.53 2.03 -1.34
CA PRO A 268 -3.98 2.88 -0.25
C PRO A 268 -5.09 2.23 0.59
N SER A 269 -5.01 2.38 1.90
CA SER A 269 -6.02 1.82 2.82
C SER A 269 -7.36 2.56 2.73
N ILE A 270 -8.44 1.80 2.90
CA ILE A 270 -9.83 2.26 3.05
C ILE A 270 -10.37 1.65 4.33
N SER A 271 -10.67 2.48 5.32
CA SER A 271 -11.24 1.99 6.58
C SER A 271 -12.63 1.37 6.38
N ALA A 272 -13.05 0.49 7.26
CA ALA A 272 -14.41 -0.08 7.23
C ALA A 272 -15.50 1.01 7.38
N GLU A 273 -15.19 2.10 8.08
CA GLU A 273 -16.08 3.26 8.23
C GLU A 273 -16.18 4.09 6.95
N ASP A 274 -15.08 4.23 6.21
CA ASP A 274 -15.01 5.04 4.99
C ASP A 274 -15.48 4.28 3.75
N ALA A 275 -15.38 2.96 3.72
CA ALA A 275 -15.75 2.15 2.56
C ALA A 275 -17.19 2.42 2.06
N PRO A 276 -18.22 2.48 2.93
CA PRO A 276 -19.58 2.84 2.49
C PRO A 276 -19.68 4.26 1.92
N LYS A 277 -18.95 5.22 2.51
CA LYS A 277 -18.93 6.63 2.05
C LYS A 277 -18.23 6.78 0.70
N LEU A 278 -17.16 6.02 0.49
CA LEU A 278 -16.38 6.04 -0.75
C LEU A 278 -17.03 5.27 -1.90
N LYS A 279 -17.89 4.29 -1.63
CA LYS A 279 -18.50 3.43 -2.64
C LYS A 279 -19.16 4.17 -3.81
N PRO A 280 -19.97 5.23 -3.62
CA PRO A 280 -20.54 6.00 -4.74
C PRO A 280 -19.46 6.72 -5.55
N TYR A 281 -18.42 7.27 -4.88
CA TYR A 281 -17.31 7.94 -5.54
C TYR A 281 -16.41 6.97 -6.31
N ILE A 282 -16.21 5.76 -5.81
CA ILE A 282 -15.50 4.68 -6.50
C ILE A 282 -16.21 4.40 -7.84
N LYS A 283 -17.54 4.22 -7.83
CA LYS A 283 -18.32 4.02 -9.06
C LYS A 283 -18.22 5.21 -10.02
N LEU A 284 -18.27 6.44 -9.49
CA LEU A 284 -18.10 7.66 -10.29
C LEU A 284 -16.72 7.73 -10.93
N CYS A 285 -15.65 7.47 -10.16
CA CYS A 285 -14.27 7.45 -10.65
C CYS A 285 -14.06 6.39 -11.74
N GLU A 286 -14.62 5.19 -11.55
CA GLU A 286 -14.57 4.12 -12.55
C GLU A 286 -15.21 4.58 -13.86
N GLN A 287 -16.40 5.19 -13.81
CA GLN A 287 -17.12 5.68 -14.97
C GLN A 287 -16.37 6.82 -15.68
N ILE A 288 -15.86 7.81 -14.93
CA ILE A 288 -15.07 8.92 -15.48
C ILE A 288 -13.82 8.37 -16.18
N GLY A 289 -13.08 7.47 -15.51
CA GLY A 289 -11.89 6.85 -16.06
C GLY A 289 -12.18 6.07 -17.36
N LYS A 290 -13.17 5.19 -17.33
CA LYS A 290 -13.57 4.40 -18.52
C LYS A 290 -14.02 5.28 -19.69
N LEU A 291 -14.82 6.33 -19.42
CA LEU A 291 -15.22 7.25 -20.46
C LEU A 291 -14.01 7.94 -21.09
N ALA A 292 -13.15 8.52 -20.26
CA ALA A 292 -11.94 9.19 -20.72
C ALA A 292 -11.02 8.24 -21.51
N GLY A 293 -10.86 6.99 -21.05
CA GLY A 293 -10.05 5.97 -21.72
C GLY A 293 -10.58 5.63 -23.12
N GLN A 294 -11.89 5.37 -23.22
CA GLN A 294 -12.53 4.99 -24.49
C GLN A 294 -12.55 6.12 -25.53
N ILE A 295 -12.59 7.38 -25.08
CA ILE A 295 -12.52 8.53 -26.01
C ILE A 295 -11.08 8.98 -26.30
N THR A 296 -10.06 8.41 -25.64
CA THR A 296 -8.64 8.74 -25.84
C THR A 296 -8.03 7.86 -26.91
N GLU A 297 -7.37 8.45 -27.92
CA GLU A 297 -6.88 7.77 -29.12
C GLU A 297 -5.35 7.73 -29.26
N THR A 298 -4.63 8.46 -28.42
CA THR A 298 -3.18 8.62 -28.53
C THR A 298 -2.53 8.48 -27.17
N SER A 299 -1.19 8.33 -27.14
CA SER A 299 -0.40 8.15 -25.93
C SER A 299 -0.65 9.25 -24.92
N ILE A 300 -0.90 8.84 -23.68
CA ILE A 300 -1.15 9.73 -22.54
C ILE A 300 0.18 10.19 -21.96
N LYS A 301 0.34 11.50 -21.73
CA LYS A 301 1.50 12.13 -21.09
C LYS A 301 1.21 12.53 -19.65
N ASN A 302 0.11 13.27 -19.44
CA ASN A 302 -0.27 13.77 -18.13
C ASN A 302 -1.71 13.40 -17.81
N ILE A 303 -1.94 13.07 -16.54
CA ILE A 303 -3.24 12.76 -15.94
C ILE A 303 -3.40 13.72 -14.77
N LYS A 304 -4.33 14.67 -14.88
CA LYS A 304 -4.66 15.62 -13.80
C LYS A 304 -6.00 15.25 -13.22
N ILE A 305 -6.06 15.11 -11.91
CA ILE A 305 -7.28 14.75 -11.18
C ILE A 305 -7.56 15.85 -10.15
N GLU A 306 -8.77 16.36 -10.13
CA GLU A 306 -9.19 17.34 -9.15
C GLU A 306 -10.44 16.86 -8.42
N PHE A 307 -10.41 16.96 -7.09
CA PHE A 307 -11.52 16.60 -6.22
C PHE A 307 -12.08 17.88 -5.59
N GLY A 308 -13.37 18.16 -5.83
CA GLY A 308 -14.04 19.37 -5.35
C GLY A 308 -15.18 19.08 -4.38
N GLY A 309 -15.34 19.91 -3.35
CA GLY A 309 -16.44 19.84 -2.38
C GLY A 309 -16.35 18.65 -1.42
N GLN A 310 -17.45 17.93 -1.18
CA GLN A 310 -17.50 16.89 -0.14
C GLN A 310 -16.49 15.75 -0.33
N VAL A 311 -16.19 15.34 -1.57
CA VAL A 311 -15.20 14.29 -1.82
C VAL A 311 -13.79 14.68 -1.37
N ALA A 312 -13.50 15.97 -1.36
CA ALA A 312 -12.20 16.51 -0.93
C ALA A 312 -11.93 16.31 0.57
N LEU A 313 -12.96 16.05 1.37
CA LEU A 313 -12.87 15.77 2.81
C LEU A 313 -12.59 14.28 3.10
N LEU A 314 -12.66 13.41 2.10
CA LEU A 314 -12.44 11.99 2.21
C LEU A 314 -11.01 11.62 1.83
N ASN A 315 -10.61 10.37 2.09
CA ASN A 315 -9.35 9.83 1.58
C ASN A 315 -9.44 9.63 0.06
N THR A 316 -8.90 10.56 -0.72
CA THR A 316 -8.95 10.55 -2.19
C THR A 316 -7.93 9.60 -2.84
N LYS A 317 -6.93 9.10 -2.12
CA LYS A 317 -5.88 8.24 -2.68
C LYS A 317 -6.40 6.97 -3.36
N PRO A 318 -7.35 6.22 -2.77
CA PRO A 318 -7.95 5.06 -3.45
C PRO A 318 -8.70 5.45 -4.74
N LEU A 319 -9.35 6.62 -4.76
CA LEU A 319 -10.10 7.12 -5.90
C LEU A 319 -9.19 7.41 -7.11
N ILE A 320 -7.97 7.88 -6.87
CA ILE A 320 -6.96 8.07 -7.92
C ILE A 320 -6.65 6.73 -8.60
N SER A 321 -6.43 5.66 -7.83
CA SER A 321 -6.13 4.33 -8.38
C SER A 321 -7.29 3.80 -9.23
N VAL A 322 -8.54 3.97 -8.78
CA VAL A 322 -9.74 3.58 -9.54
C VAL A 322 -9.85 4.36 -10.86
N LEU A 323 -9.63 5.67 -10.81
CA LEU A 323 -9.71 6.56 -11.97
C LEU A 323 -8.67 6.18 -13.03
N VAL A 324 -7.42 5.95 -12.60
CA VAL A 324 -6.34 5.53 -13.50
C VAL A 324 -6.58 4.12 -14.04
N ALA A 325 -7.11 3.20 -13.24
CA ALA A 325 -7.49 1.87 -13.70
C ALA A 325 -8.57 1.95 -14.78
N GLY A 326 -9.62 2.74 -14.57
CA GLY A 326 -10.66 3.00 -15.56
C GLY A 326 -10.10 3.56 -16.87
N LEU A 327 -9.22 4.57 -16.76
CA LEU A 327 -8.59 5.21 -17.92
C LEU A 327 -7.77 4.24 -18.77
N LEU A 328 -7.01 3.35 -18.15
CA LEU A 328 -6.09 2.44 -18.82
C LEU A 328 -6.77 1.14 -19.30
N SER A 329 -7.90 0.76 -18.72
CA SER A 329 -8.58 -0.53 -18.99
C SER A 329 -9.03 -0.73 -20.44
N HIS A 330 -9.26 0.35 -21.19
CA HIS A 330 -9.62 0.26 -22.60
C HIS A 330 -8.45 -0.13 -23.50
N SER A 331 -7.26 0.32 -23.18
CA SER A 331 -6.05 0.14 -24.01
C SER A 331 -5.15 -1.00 -23.55
N MET A 332 -5.41 -1.59 -22.40
CA MET A 332 -4.56 -2.60 -21.78
C MET A 332 -5.39 -3.69 -21.10
N GLU A 333 -5.06 -4.93 -21.38
CA GLU A 333 -5.60 -6.09 -20.66
C GLU A 333 -4.96 -6.21 -19.27
N ALA A 334 -5.66 -6.84 -18.34
CA ALA A 334 -5.20 -7.12 -16.98
C ALA A 334 -4.86 -5.87 -16.10
N VAL A 335 -5.42 -4.70 -16.42
CA VAL A 335 -5.30 -3.50 -15.56
C VAL A 335 -6.41 -3.53 -14.50
N ASN A 336 -6.02 -3.25 -13.24
CA ASN A 336 -6.93 -3.08 -12.12
C ASN A 336 -6.44 -1.98 -11.17
N VAL A 337 -7.16 -1.76 -10.07
CA VAL A 337 -6.89 -0.68 -9.11
C VAL A 337 -5.53 -0.80 -8.40
N VAL A 338 -4.96 -1.99 -8.32
CA VAL A 338 -3.66 -2.25 -7.65
C VAL A 338 -2.49 -1.90 -8.56
N ASN A 339 -2.54 -2.37 -9.82
CA ASN A 339 -1.40 -2.24 -10.74
C ASN A 339 -1.44 -0.97 -11.61
N ALA A 340 -2.60 -0.33 -11.77
CA ALA A 340 -2.73 0.83 -12.67
C ALA A 340 -1.77 2.00 -12.36
N PRO A 341 -1.55 2.42 -11.10
CA PRO A 341 -0.60 3.49 -10.81
C PRO A 341 0.86 3.11 -11.17
N VAL A 342 1.23 1.84 -10.98
CA VAL A 342 2.57 1.33 -11.31
C VAL A 342 2.75 1.26 -12.84
N ILE A 343 1.72 0.80 -13.57
CA ILE A 343 1.72 0.77 -15.03
C ILE A 343 1.86 2.19 -15.60
N ALA A 344 1.10 3.16 -15.06
CA ALA A 344 1.19 4.55 -15.48
C ALA A 344 2.60 5.11 -15.27
N LYS A 345 3.20 4.86 -14.11
CA LYS A 345 4.58 5.27 -13.79
C LYS A 345 5.60 4.64 -14.74
N ASN A 346 5.50 3.34 -14.99
CA ASN A 346 6.42 2.60 -15.88
C ASN A 346 6.31 3.05 -17.35
N ARG A 347 5.18 3.64 -17.73
CA ARG A 347 4.95 4.24 -19.06
C ARG A 347 5.21 5.75 -19.11
N ASN A 348 5.84 6.31 -18.08
CA ASN A 348 6.16 7.74 -17.96
C ASN A 348 4.92 8.65 -18.07
N MET A 349 3.76 8.18 -17.61
CA MET A 349 2.56 9.02 -17.47
C MET A 349 2.65 9.74 -16.14
N ASN A 350 2.60 11.07 -16.17
CA ASN A 350 2.64 11.89 -14.98
C ASN A 350 1.24 12.02 -14.38
N ILE A 351 1.06 11.59 -13.13
CA ILE A 351 -0.21 11.70 -12.40
C ILE A 351 -0.09 12.81 -11.37
N THR A 352 -0.97 13.79 -11.46
CA THR A 352 -1.09 14.86 -10.47
C THR A 352 -2.50 14.91 -9.92
N SER A 353 -2.63 15.18 -8.62
CA SER A 353 -3.93 15.36 -7.99
C SER A 353 -3.97 16.61 -7.13
N SER A 354 -5.10 17.28 -7.10
CA SER A 354 -5.36 18.44 -6.28
C SER A 354 -6.75 18.39 -5.65
N ILE A 355 -6.91 19.14 -4.56
CA ILE A 355 -8.15 19.25 -3.80
C ILE A 355 -8.62 20.69 -3.88
N ARG A 356 -9.93 20.89 -4.12
CA ARG A 356 -10.62 22.18 -4.07
C ARG A 356 -11.71 22.20 -3.02
N GLU A 357 -11.81 23.25 -2.24
CA GLU A 357 -12.85 23.39 -1.22
C GLU A 357 -14.27 23.38 -1.81
N LYS A 358 -14.44 23.99 -2.98
CA LYS A 358 -15.74 24.13 -3.67
C LYS A 358 -15.78 23.31 -4.94
N ALA A 359 -16.92 22.72 -5.22
CA ALA A 359 -17.22 21.89 -6.40
C ALA A 359 -17.99 22.67 -7.50
N GLY A 360 -17.68 23.95 -7.71
CA GLY A 360 -18.41 24.80 -8.67
C GLY A 360 -19.90 24.88 -8.34
N ASP A 361 -20.76 24.46 -9.28
CA ASP A 361 -22.21 24.46 -9.13
C ASP A 361 -22.77 23.22 -8.36
N TYR A 362 -21.91 22.29 -7.97
CA TYR A 362 -22.29 21.01 -7.37
C TYR A 362 -21.85 20.92 -5.90
N ILE A 363 -22.42 19.99 -5.14
CA ILE A 363 -22.00 19.69 -3.76
C ILE A 363 -20.64 18.99 -3.76
N THR A 364 -20.38 18.20 -4.81
CA THR A 364 -19.14 17.45 -5.02
C THR A 364 -18.89 17.28 -6.51
N ASP A 365 -17.64 17.31 -6.93
CA ASP A 365 -17.24 16.97 -8.29
C ASP A 365 -15.89 16.26 -8.33
N ILE A 366 -15.69 15.48 -9.38
CA ILE A 366 -14.41 14.88 -9.72
C ILE A 366 -14.11 15.21 -11.17
N SER A 367 -12.97 15.85 -11.41
CA SER A 367 -12.50 16.23 -12.74
C SER A 367 -11.28 15.39 -13.11
N LEU A 368 -11.31 14.80 -14.29
CA LEU A 368 -10.19 14.11 -14.91
C LEU A 368 -9.81 14.83 -16.20
N THR A 369 -8.58 15.34 -16.27
CA THR A 369 -7.99 15.88 -17.48
C THR A 369 -6.87 14.99 -17.98
N VAL A 370 -7.00 14.54 -19.22
CA VAL A 370 -6.03 13.67 -19.91
C VAL A 370 -5.35 14.46 -21.00
N GLU A 371 -4.03 14.66 -20.85
CA GLU A 371 -3.21 15.32 -21.85
C GLU A 371 -2.44 14.26 -22.67
N THR A 372 -2.69 14.25 -23.97
CA THR A 372 -2.02 13.40 -24.92
C THR A 372 -1.07 14.19 -25.79
N GLU A 373 -0.37 13.54 -26.72
CA GLU A 373 0.52 14.25 -27.67
C GLU A 373 -0.23 15.20 -28.61
N ARG A 374 -1.54 14.98 -28.84
CA ARG A 374 -2.32 15.71 -29.83
C ARG A 374 -3.40 16.59 -29.24
N ARG A 375 -3.98 16.20 -28.10
CA ARG A 375 -5.19 16.85 -27.56
C ARG A 375 -5.24 16.73 -26.05
N THR A 376 -5.89 17.69 -25.41
CA THR A 376 -6.34 17.62 -24.02
C THR A 376 -7.83 17.33 -23.99
N ARG A 377 -8.24 16.40 -23.13
CA ARG A 377 -9.64 16.03 -22.90
C ARG A 377 -9.95 16.10 -21.42
N ASN A 378 -11.09 16.65 -21.07
CA ASN A 378 -11.58 16.65 -19.69
C ASN A 378 -12.91 15.91 -19.62
N VAL A 379 -13.13 15.26 -18.50
CA VAL A 379 -14.39 14.63 -18.09
C VAL A 379 -14.64 15.02 -16.64
N ILE A 380 -15.81 15.59 -16.36
CA ILE A 380 -16.22 15.95 -15.01
C ILE A 380 -17.48 15.18 -14.66
N GLY A 381 -17.50 14.64 -13.46
CA GLY A 381 -18.67 13.96 -12.92
C GLY A 381 -18.99 14.39 -11.50
N THR A 382 -20.22 14.17 -11.11
CA THR A 382 -20.77 14.45 -9.78
C THR A 382 -21.62 13.29 -9.29
N LEU A 383 -22.08 13.38 -8.04
CA LEU A 383 -23.10 12.49 -7.50
C LEU A 383 -24.42 13.24 -7.36
N TYR A 384 -25.48 12.66 -7.89
CA TYR A 384 -26.85 13.06 -7.61
C TYR A 384 -27.45 12.07 -6.60
N GLY A 385 -27.50 12.47 -5.34
CA GLY A 385 -27.61 11.51 -4.24
C GLY A 385 -26.38 10.59 -4.22
N ASN A 386 -26.61 9.29 -4.41
CA ASN A 386 -25.53 8.29 -4.51
C ASN A 386 -25.33 7.79 -5.95
N GLN A 387 -25.97 8.40 -6.94
CA GLN A 387 -25.88 7.98 -8.35
C GLN A 387 -24.87 8.85 -9.10
N PRO A 388 -23.90 8.24 -9.80
CA PRO A 388 -22.96 8.95 -10.65
C PRO A 388 -23.65 9.65 -11.81
N ARG A 389 -23.16 10.87 -12.13
CA ARG A 389 -23.56 11.65 -13.33
C ARG A 389 -22.32 12.26 -13.95
N ILE A 390 -22.20 12.14 -15.26
CA ILE A 390 -21.25 12.90 -16.04
C ILE A 390 -21.88 14.26 -16.33
N VAL A 391 -21.19 15.35 -15.99
CA VAL A 391 -21.71 16.72 -16.11
C VAL A 391 -20.97 17.57 -17.13
N GLU A 392 -19.77 17.14 -17.53
CA GLU A 392 -19.01 17.79 -18.57
C GLU A 392 -18.10 16.82 -19.31
N VAL A 393 -18.04 16.90 -20.64
CA VAL A 393 -17.10 16.17 -21.49
C VAL A 393 -16.52 17.14 -22.51
N MET A 394 -15.18 17.23 -22.61
CA MET A 394 -14.48 18.08 -23.58
C MET A 394 -14.96 19.55 -23.55
N ASN A 395 -15.12 20.12 -22.36
CA ASN A 395 -15.63 21.49 -22.07
C ASN A 395 -17.10 21.71 -22.56
N THR A 396 -17.84 20.64 -22.82
CA THR A 396 -19.25 20.69 -23.15
C THR A 396 -20.07 20.21 -21.96
N ARG A 397 -20.93 21.06 -21.42
CA ARG A 397 -21.86 20.68 -20.34
C ARG A 397 -22.88 19.68 -20.88
N ILE A 398 -23.03 18.57 -20.15
CA ILE A 398 -23.99 17.50 -20.46
C ILE A 398 -24.33 16.81 -19.14
N GLU A 399 -25.59 16.45 -18.95
CA GLU A 399 -25.98 15.66 -17.77
C GLU A 399 -26.38 14.27 -18.25
N ALA A 400 -25.50 13.29 -17.97
CA ALA A 400 -25.71 11.92 -18.44
C ALA A 400 -25.45 10.88 -17.35
N GLU A 401 -26.34 9.90 -17.26
CA GLU A 401 -26.07 8.61 -16.64
C GLU A 401 -25.38 7.70 -17.67
N LEU A 402 -24.43 6.88 -17.23
CA LEU A 402 -23.76 5.95 -18.12
C LEU A 402 -24.33 4.55 -17.93
N GLY A 403 -24.98 4.05 -18.97
CA GLY A 403 -25.47 2.68 -19.08
C GLY A 403 -24.44 1.70 -19.67
N PRO A 404 -24.80 0.39 -19.77
CA PRO A 404 -23.87 -0.64 -20.25
C PRO A 404 -23.34 -0.41 -21.67
N ASN A 405 -24.20 -0.01 -22.59
CA ASN A 405 -23.85 0.25 -23.99
C ASN A 405 -24.25 1.68 -24.36
N MET A 406 -23.29 2.47 -24.81
CA MET A 406 -23.56 3.85 -25.20
C MET A 406 -22.93 4.21 -26.54
N LEU A 407 -23.47 5.22 -27.17
CA LEU A 407 -22.85 5.91 -28.28
C LEU A 407 -22.35 7.29 -27.81
N PHE A 408 -21.10 7.57 -28.05
CA PHE A 408 -20.51 8.91 -27.93
C PHE A 408 -20.39 9.53 -29.30
N ILE A 409 -21.15 10.59 -29.57
CA ILE A 409 -21.17 11.26 -30.85
C ILE A 409 -20.74 12.71 -30.69
N THR A 410 -19.77 13.14 -31.49
CA THR A 410 -19.45 14.55 -31.65
C THR A 410 -20.07 15.03 -32.98
N ASN A 411 -20.79 16.16 -32.92
CA ASN A 411 -21.51 16.69 -34.10
C ASN A 411 -21.52 18.22 -34.11
N GLU A 412 -21.94 18.78 -35.22
CA GLU A 412 -22.30 20.20 -35.31
C GLU A 412 -23.75 20.39 -34.83
N ASP A 413 -23.98 21.44 -34.03
CA ASP A 413 -25.33 21.82 -33.58
C ASP A 413 -26.17 22.39 -34.73
N LYS A 414 -26.71 21.50 -35.55
CA LYS A 414 -27.53 21.85 -36.72
C LYS A 414 -28.81 21.03 -36.74
N PRO A 415 -29.92 21.58 -37.28
CA PRO A 415 -31.17 20.85 -37.48
C PRO A 415 -30.96 19.58 -38.30
N GLY A 416 -31.77 18.54 -38.00
CA GLY A 416 -31.76 17.27 -38.71
C GLY A 416 -30.94 16.16 -38.09
N PHE A 417 -29.95 16.47 -37.23
CA PHE A 417 -29.08 15.46 -36.58
C PHE A 417 -29.90 14.39 -35.84
N ILE A 418 -30.77 14.80 -34.91
CA ILE A 418 -31.55 13.87 -34.07
C ILE A 418 -32.48 13.01 -34.93
N GLY A 419 -33.15 13.60 -35.96
CA GLY A 419 -34.04 12.88 -36.84
C GLY A 419 -33.31 11.82 -37.68
N SER A 420 -32.18 12.19 -38.30
CA SER A 420 -31.38 11.26 -39.10
C SER A 420 -30.81 10.11 -38.24
N LEU A 421 -30.31 10.43 -37.05
CA LEU A 421 -29.78 9.45 -36.09
C LEU A 421 -30.90 8.47 -35.67
N GLY A 422 -32.05 9.00 -35.25
CA GLY A 422 -33.19 8.19 -34.80
C GLY A 422 -33.71 7.25 -35.90
N SER A 423 -33.83 7.73 -37.18
CA SER A 423 -34.25 6.90 -38.30
C SER A 423 -33.26 5.75 -38.57
N ILE A 424 -31.94 6.03 -38.57
CA ILE A 424 -30.92 5.00 -38.81
C ILE A 424 -30.92 3.94 -37.69
N LEU A 425 -31.08 4.34 -36.43
CA LEU A 425 -31.16 3.40 -35.32
C LEU A 425 -32.44 2.58 -35.34
N ALA A 426 -33.58 3.20 -35.70
CA ALA A 426 -34.85 2.52 -35.86
C ALA A 426 -34.82 1.47 -37.01
N ASP A 427 -34.24 1.82 -38.16
CA ASP A 427 -34.03 0.89 -39.27
C ASP A 427 -33.15 -0.30 -38.90
N ALA A 428 -32.19 -0.07 -38.04
CA ALA A 428 -31.32 -1.10 -37.44
C ALA A 428 -32.00 -1.86 -36.30
N LYS A 429 -33.22 -1.52 -35.90
CA LYS A 429 -33.99 -2.09 -34.77
C LYS A 429 -33.30 -1.91 -33.41
N ILE A 430 -32.57 -0.84 -33.26
CA ILE A 430 -31.88 -0.48 -31.98
C ILE A 430 -32.73 0.55 -31.25
N ASN A 431 -33.11 0.22 -30.02
CA ASN A 431 -33.87 1.12 -29.17
C ASN A 431 -32.91 2.10 -28.45
N ILE A 432 -33.38 3.35 -28.30
CA ILE A 432 -32.73 4.40 -27.55
C ILE A 432 -33.34 4.43 -26.15
N ALA A 433 -32.56 4.08 -25.13
CA ALA A 433 -32.99 4.12 -23.74
C ALA A 433 -32.92 5.55 -23.15
N THR A 434 -31.80 6.24 -23.37
CA THR A 434 -31.62 7.64 -22.96
C THR A 434 -30.87 8.44 -24.04
N PHE A 435 -31.16 9.74 -24.12
CA PHE A 435 -30.57 10.64 -25.10
C PHE A 435 -30.15 11.93 -24.41
N HIS A 436 -28.83 12.15 -24.25
CA HIS A 436 -28.24 13.36 -23.64
C HIS A 436 -27.48 14.13 -24.70
N LEU A 437 -27.82 15.40 -24.89
CA LEU A 437 -27.20 16.28 -25.89
C LEU A 437 -26.73 17.56 -25.19
N GLY A 438 -25.44 17.86 -25.30
CA GLY A 438 -24.84 19.12 -24.87
C GLY A 438 -24.22 19.86 -26.03
N ARG A 439 -24.14 21.20 -25.93
CA ARG A 439 -23.49 22.06 -26.94
C ARG A 439 -22.67 23.14 -26.27
N THR A 440 -21.57 23.55 -26.91
CA THR A 440 -20.73 24.64 -26.42
C THR A 440 -21.40 26.02 -26.62
N LYS A 441 -22.03 26.19 -27.78
CA LYS A 441 -22.80 27.40 -28.18
C LYS A 441 -23.75 27.02 -29.30
N VAL A 442 -24.76 27.89 -29.56
CA VAL A 442 -25.69 27.75 -30.70
C VAL A 442 -24.90 27.66 -32.01
N GLY A 443 -25.15 26.61 -32.80
CA GLY A 443 -24.50 26.33 -34.08
C GLY A 443 -23.02 25.92 -33.96
N GLY A 444 -22.52 25.66 -32.74
CA GLY A 444 -21.16 25.20 -32.50
C GLY A 444 -21.02 23.69 -32.43
N ASP A 445 -20.00 23.24 -31.70
CA ASP A 445 -19.80 21.82 -31.46
C ASP A 445 -20.79 21.32 -30.40
N ALA A 446 -21.28 20.11 -30.62
CA ALA A 446 -22.17 19.40 -29.72
C ALA A 446 -21.68 17.98 -29.45
N ILE A 447 -22.08 17.43 -28.31
CA ILE A 447 -21.80 16.06 -27.90
C ILE A 447 -23.10 15.37 -27.54
N ALA A 448 -23.34 14.18 -28.10
CA ALA A 448 -24.41 13.32 -27.65
C ALA A 448 -23.85 12.07 -26.96
N LEU A 449 -24.42 11.75 -25.78
CA LEU A 449 -24.28 10.47 -25.08
C LEU A 449 -25.62 9.76 -25.12
N ILE A 450 -25.67 8.61 -25.76
CA ILE A 450 -26.93 7.91 -26.06
C ILE A 450 -26.80 6.49 -25.53
N GLU A 451 -27.67 6.11 -24.61
CA GLU A 451 -27.77 4.73 -24.15
C GLU A 451 -28.66 3.93 -25.11
N ILE A 452 -28.21 2.76 -25.48
CA ILE A 452 -28.87 1.84 -26.40
C ILE A 452 -28.97 0.44 -25.80
N ASP A 453 -30.05 -0.27 -26.13
CA ASP A 453 -30.27 -1.60 -25.52
C ASP A 453 -29.33 -2.66 -26.11
N GLU A 454 -28.94 -2.57 -27.37
CA GLU A 454 -28.08 -3.53 -28.04
C GLU A 454 -26.73 -2.94 -28.46
N ALA A 455 -25.75 -3.81 -28.61
CA ALA A 455 -24.44 -3.41 -29.16
C ALA A 455 -24.52 -3.11 -30.65
N VAL A 456 -23.87 -2.03 -31.11
CA VAL A 456 -23.88 -1.62 -32.52
C VAL A 456 -22.83 -2.36 -33.34
N SER A 457 -23.20 -2.71 -34.61
CA SER A 457 -22.25 -3.28 -35.56
C SER A 457 -21.28 -2.24 -36.13
N THR A 458 -20.16 -2.70 -36.66
CA THR A 458 -19.17 -1.81 -37.34
C THR A 458 -19.76 -1.11 -38.55
N GLU A 459 -20.69 -1.79 -39.29
CA GLU A 459 -21.40 -1.24 -40.44
C GLU A 459 -22.31 -0.08 -40.02
N LEU A 460 -23.05 -0.25 -38.93
CA LEU A 460 -23.92 0.80 -38.40
C LEU A 460 -23.13 2.02 -37.96
N ILE A 461 -21.96 1.83 -37.29
CA ILE A 461 -21.08 2.93 -36.93
C ILE A 461 -20.62 3.71 -38.17
N LYS A 462 -20.27 3.03 -39.27
CA LYS A 462 -19.94 3.69 -40.54
C LYS A 462 -21.13 4.49 -41.09
N THR A 463 -22.33 3.93 -41.04
CA THR A 463 -23.55 4.61 -41.48
C THR A 463 -23.82 5.86 -40.65
N LEU A 464 -23.71 5.79 -39.33
CA LEU A 464 -23.85 6.92 -38.43
C LEU A 464 -22.80 8.00 -38.65
N ASN A 465 -21.56 7.63 -38.97
CA ASN A 465 -20.49 8.59 -39.30
C ASN A 465 -20.73 9.33 -40.63
N ASN A 466 -21.59 8.79 -41.52
CA ASN A 466 -21.95 9.42 -42.79
C ASN A 466 -23.08 10.47 -42.67
N ILE A 467 -23.67 10.66 -41.48
CA ILE A 467 -24.63 11.74 -41.22
C ILE A 467 -23.88 13.08 -41.37
N PRO A 468 -24.38 14.02 -42.20
CA PRO A 468 -23.62 15.24 -42.54
C PRO A 468 -23.18 16.09 -41.36
N GLN A 469 -23.93 16.07 -40.24
CA GLN A 469 -23.64 16.84 -39.04
C GLN A 469 -22.66 16.13 -38.10
N VAL A 470 -22.44 14.83 -38.30
CA VAL A 470 -21.61 14.01 -37.42
C VAL A 470 -20.14 14.17 -37.75
N LYS A 471 -19.31 14.40 -36.70
CA LYS A 471 -17.86 14.44 -36.81
C LYS A 471 -17.22 13.10 -36.44
N SER A 472 -17.79 12.41 -35.45
CA SER A 472 -17.29 11.12 -35.01
C SER A 472 -18.33 10.38 -34.18
N VAL A 473 -18.41 9.07 -34.36
CA VAL A 473 -19.22 8.14 -33.54
C VAL A 473 -18.31 7.11 -32.93
N LYS A 474 -18.41 6.92 -31.61
CA LYS A 474 -17.70 5.89 -30.86
C LYS A 474 -18.69 5.07 -30.03
N PRO A 475 -18.69 3.74 -30.14
CA PRO A 475 -19.38 2.89 -29.18
C PRO A 475 -18.58 2.87 -27.88
N LEU A 476 -19.28 2.97 -26.77
CA LEU A 476 -18.71 2.87 -25.42
C LEU A 476 -19.33 1.69 -24.70
N ASN A 477 -18.53 0.99 -23.89
CA ASN A 477 -18.97 -0.13 -23.08
C ASN A 477 -18.55 0.03 -21.63
N PHE A 478 -19.52 -0.08 -20.71
CA PHE A 478 -19.32 0.06 -19.27
C PHE A 478 -19.69 -1.22 -18.50
N ALA A 479 -20.03 -2.32 -19.20
CA ALA A 479 -20.54 -3.55 -18.60
C ALA A 479 -19.52 -4.33 -17.74
N LYS A 480 -18.20 -4.18 -18.00
CA LYS A 480 -17.17 -4.85 -17.20
C LYS A 480 -16.79 -3.99 -16.00
N ASN A 481 -16.91 -4.52 -14.78
CA ASN A 481 -16.34 -3.88 -13.59
C ASN A 481 -14.83 -4.05 -13.55
N ILE A 482 -14.11 -3.01 -13.05
CA ILE A 482 -12.65 -3.01 -12.86
C ILE A 482 -12.30 -3.34 -11.41
N ILE A 483 -13.31 -3.30 -10.54
CA ILE A 483 -13.23 -3.50 -9.08
C ILE A 483 -13.84 -4.83 -8.72
#